data_104d4c655aadffca57dcc279e78ef9ec
#
_entry.id   104d4c655aadffca57dcc279e78ef9ec
#
_cell.length_a   1.000
_cell.length_b   1.000
_cell.length_c   1.000
_cell.angle_alpha   90.00
_cell.angle_beta   90.00
_cell.angle_gamma   90.00
#
_symmetry.space_group_name_H-M   'P 1'
#
loop_
_entity.id
_entity.type
_entity.pdbx_description
1 polymer ?
#
loop_
_entity_poly.entity_id
_entity_poly.type
_entity_poly.pdbx_seq_one_letter_code
_entity_poly.pdbx_strand_id
1 'polypeptide(L)'
;MSRPERIDCVLFDCDGVLIDSEPIAARRNVVVFGRMGIPATFEDCLTMCGQDGKTTIPAIGAKYGIDVTAEQFFAAKRECIDAGAIEAVSYRMPEADTLPGVHGVLRRLRAAGVLTGLVSTTVSSHILVGLDRFELAPMFDCIVTGDMVERHKPDPMPYQTAMDYLHVDPAHTVVVEDSPAGVRSGLAAGCYVLGFRGSATVRQDVSAANEVLDSYFDFDLA
;
A
#
# COMPACT_ATOMS: atom_id res chain seq x y z
N MET A 1 1.34 -17.36 -14.38
CA MET A 1 2.79 -17.32 -14.71
C MET A 1 3.49 -18.23 -13.72
N SER A 2 4.50 -19.00 -14.12
CA SER A 2 5.33 -19.76 -13.18
C SER A 2 6.29 -18.82 -12.43
N ARG A 3 6.69 -19.19 -11.23
CA ARG A 3 7.69 -18.44 -10.46
C ARG A 3 9.01 -18.36 -11.26
N PRO A 4 9.67 -17.20 -11.27
CA PRO A 4 10.96 -17.04 -11.95
C PRO A 4 12.02 -17.97 -11.32
N GLU A 5 12.81 -18.65 -12.16
CA GLU A 5 13.98 -19.44 -11.71
C GLU A 5 15.09 -18.56 -11.14
N ARG A 6 15.14 -17.29 -11.57
CA ARG A 6 16.06 -16.26 -11.08
C ARG A 6 15.28 -15.00 -10.77
N ILE A 7 15.47 -14.43 -9.60
CA ILE A 7 14.88 -13.18 -9.18
C ILE A 7 15.98 -12.13 -9.17
N ASP A 8 15.87 -11.12 -10.03
CA ASP A 8 16.79 -10.00 -10.12
C ASP A 8 16.31 -8.79 -9.31
N CYS A 9 14.98 -8.68 -9.12
CA CYS A 9 14.36 -7.55 -8.45
C CYS A 9 13.09 -7.97 -7.69
N VAL A 10 12.87 -7.33 -6.53
CA VAL A 10 11.60 -7.40 -5.81
C VAL A 10 11.06 -5.98 -5.60
N LEU A 11 9.85 -5.73 -6.09
CA LEU A 11 9.13 -4.46 -5.96
C LEU A 11 8.04 -4.61 -4.89
N PHE A 12 8.08 -3.78 -3.88
CA PHE A 12 7.14 -3.80 -2.76
C PHE A 12 6.16 -2.63 -2.85
N ASP A 13 4.87 -2.90 -2.64
CA ASP A 13 3.98 -1.84 -2.18
C ASP A 13 4.38 -1.37 -0.77
N CYS A 14 3.81 -0.29 -0.29
CA CYS A 14 4.14 0.30 1.01
C CYS A 14 3.08 -0.03 2.08
N ASP A 15 1.86 0.46 1.85
CA ASP A 15 0.76 0.41 2.82
C ASP A 15 0.16 -0.99 2.87
N GLY A 16 0.16 -1.64 4.04
CA GLY A 16 -0.30 -3.05 4.17
C GLY A 16 0.72 -4.11 3.71
N VAL A 17 1.86 -3.68 3.15
CA VAL A 17 2.98 -4.55 2.74
C VAL A 17 4.22 -4.31 3.59
N LEU A 18 4.71 -3.08 3.67
CA LEU A 18 5.88 -2.72 4.48
C LEU A 18 5.46 -2.13 5.82
N ILE A 19 4.43 -1.30 5.84
CA ILE A 19 3.96 -0.55 7.01
C ILE A 19 2.49 -0.89 7.25
N ASP A 20 2.13 -1.22 8.50
CA ASP A 20 0.74 -1.48 8.92
C ASP A 20 0.02 -0.13 9.16
N SER A 21 -0.23 0.61 8.10
CA SER A 21 -0.84 1.94 8.13
C SER A 21 -2.36 1.94 7.98
N GLU A 22 -2.94 0.87 7.49
CA GLU A 22 -4.37 0.76 7.17
C GLU A 22 -5.28 0.91 8.40
N PRO A 23 -5.01 0.29 9.56
CA PRO A 23 -5.80 0.51 10.77
C PRO A 23 -5.77 1.96 11.23
N ILE A 24 -4.67 2.65 11.01
CA ILE A 24 -4.51 4.07 11.36
C ILE A 24 -5.36 4.93 10.43
N ALA A 25 -5.30 4.67 9.12
CA ALA A 25 -6.13 5.35 8.14
C ALA A 25 -7.63 5.17 8.45
N ALA A 26 -8.05 3.96 8.83
CA ALA A 26 -9.42 3.67 9.21
C ALA A 26 -9.87 4.49 10.44
N ARG A 27 -9.06 4.55 11.53
CA ARG A 27 -9.36 5.38 12.72
C ARG A 27 -9.49 6.85 12.37
N ARG A 28 -8.63 7.37 11.52
CA ARG A 28 -8.71 8.76 11.04
C ARG A 28 -10.00 9.02 10.25
N ASN A 29 -10.39 8.07 9.40
CA ASN A 29 -11.61 8.18 8.62
C ASN A 29 -12.87 8.17 9.51
N VAL A 30 -12.89 7.43 10.63
CA VAL A 30 -13.96 7.51 11.64
C VAL A 30 -14.14 8.93 12.16
N VAL A 31 -13.04 9.63 12.48
CA VAL A 31 -13.09 11.02 12.94
C VAL A 31 -13.68 11.94 11.86
N VAL A 32 -13.27 11.74 10.60
CA VAL A 32 -13.78 12.54 9.46
C VAL A 32 -15.27 12.33 9.25
N PHE A 33 -15.73 11.07 9.20
CA PHE A 33 -17.16 10.76 9.09
C PHE A 33 -17.97 11.32 10.26
N GLY A 34 -17.45 11.21 11.50
CA GLY A 34 -18.06 11.80 12.68
C GLY A 34 -18.21 13.31 12.59
N ARG A 35 -17.21 14.01 12.02
CA ARG A 35 -17.28 15.46 11.74
C ARG A 35 -18.39 15.81 10.75
N MET A 36 -18.67 14.92 9.81
CA MET A 36 -19.77 15.04 8.82
C MET A 36 -21.13 14.59 9.35
N GLY A 37 -21.24 14.19 10.63
CA GLY A 37 -22.46 13.67 11.22
C GLY A 37 -22.80 12.23 10.84
N ILE A 38 -21.85 11.50 10.25
CA ILE A 38 -22.00 10.10 9.86
C ILE A 38 -21.37 9.21 10.95
N PRO A 39 -22.13 8.37 11.67
CA PRO A 39 -21.60 7.54 12.76
C PRO A 39 -20.94 6.26 12.24
N ALA A 40 -20.02 6.42 11.27
CA ALA A 40 -19.29 5.29 10.70
C ALA A 40 -18.40 4.63 11.75
N THR A 41 -18.40 3.31 11.75
CA THR A 41 -17.57 2.51 12.67
C THR A 41 -16.16 2.32 12.12
N PHE A 42 -15.27 1.80 12.94
CA PHE A 42 -13.93 1.41 12.52
C PHE A 42 -13.99 0.33 11.43
N GLU A 43 -14.87 -0.65 11.58
CA GLU A 43 -15.09 -1.72 10.61
C GLU A 43 -15.60 -1.19 9.27
N ASP A 44 -16.47 -0.18 9.28
CA ASP A 44 -16.88 0.49 8.03
C ASP A 44 -15.68 1.12 7.32
N CYS A 45 -14.85 1.82 8.08
CA CYS A 45 -13.68 2.49 7.51
C CYS A 45 -12.60 1.50 7.03
N LEU A 46 -12.51 0.31 7.61
CA LEU A 46 -11.63 -0.76 7.09
C LEU A 46 -12.03 -1.21 5.68
N THR A 47 -13.31 -1.13 5.31
CA THR A 47 -13.75 -1.47 3.94
C THR A 47 -13.22 -0.51 2.87
N MET A 48 -12.69 0.64 3.26
CA MET A 48 -12.07 1.60 2.35
C MET A 48 -10.64 1.23 1.96
N CYS A 49 -9.99 0.36 2.74
CA CYS A 49 -8.60 -0.03 2.51
C CYS A 49 -8.43 -0.66 1.13
N GLY A 50 -7.47 -0.17 0.34
CA GLY A 50 -7.21 -0.64 -1.02
C GLY A 50 -8.35 -0.47 -2.02
N GLN A 51 -9.41 0.27 -1.68
CA GLN A 51 -10.57 0.48 -2.53
C GLN A 51 -10.67 1.94 -3.00
N ASP A 52 -11.40 2.15 -4.10
CA ASP A 52 -11.68 3.50 -4.60
C ASP A 52 -12.64 4.24 -3.65
N GLY A 53 -12.17 5.35 -3.08
CA GLY A 53 -12.98 6.21 -2.22
C GLY A 53 -14.22 6.80 -2.89
N LYS A 54 -14.23 6.92 -4.23
CA LYS A 54 -15.41 7.36 -4.99
C LYS A 54 -16.58 6.37 -4.87
N THR A 55 -16.28 5.11 -4.61
CA THR A 55 -17.28 4.05 -4.44
C THR A 55 -17.58 3.81 -2.97
N THR A 56 -16.54 3.70 -2.12
CA THR A 56 -16.70 3.28 -0.73
C THR A 56 -17.26 4.38 0.17
N ILE A 57 -16.89 5.65 -0.05
CA ILE A 57 -17.38 6.76 0.77
C ILE A 57 -18.90 6.93 0.64
N PRO A 58 -19.49 7.03 -0.58
CA PRO A 58 -20.93 7.08 -0.73
C PRO A 58 -21.65 5.85 -0.15
N ALA A 59 -21.06 4.66 -0.29
CA ALA A 59 -21.65 3.42 0.26
C ALA A 59 -21.73 3.47 1.80
N ILE A 60 -20.70 3.98 2.48
CA ILE A 60 -20.74 4.18 3.93
C ILE A 60 -21.79 5.21 4.30
N GLY A 61 -21.87 6.35 3.61
CA GLY A 61 -22.91 7.35 3.85
C GLY A 61 -24.33 6.77 3.71
N ALA A 62 -24.56 6.05 2.62
CA ALA A 62 -25.85 5.40 2.34
C ALA A 62 -26.26 4.40 3.43
N LYS A 63 -25.33 3.65 4.02
CA LYS A 63 -25.57 2.77 5.18
C LYS A 63 -26.25 3.50 6.34
N TYR A 64 -25.94 4.78 6.53
CA TYR A 64 -26.47 5.63 7.59
C TYR A 64 -27.56 6.61 7.11
N GLY A 65 -28.03 6.46 5.87
CA GLY A 65 -29.07 7.32 5.28
C GLY A 65 -28.60 8.75 4.97
N ILE A 66 -27.29 8.95 4.81
CA ILE A 66 -26.70 10.25 4.54
C ILE A 66 -26.03 10.21 3.17
N ASP A 67 -26.43 11.11 2.28
CA ASP A 67 -25.78 11.28 0.99
C ASP A 67 -24.47 12.05 1.14
N VAL A 68 -23.37 11.47 0.68
CA VAL A 68 -22.04 12.05 0.78
C VAL A 68 -21.20 11.67 -0.44
N THR A 69 -20.45 12.65 -0.97
CA THR A 69 -19.51 12.40 -2.06
C THR A 69 -18.07 12.26 -1.55
N ALA A 70 -17.21 11.69 -2.37
CA ALA A 70 -15.79 11.61 -2.06
C ALA A 70 -15.15 13.01 -1.90
N GLU A 71 -15.58 13.99 -2.73
CA GLU A 71 -15.09 15.36 -2.66
C GLU A 71 -15.42 16.01 -1.30
N GLN A 72 -16.66 15.82 -0.83
CA GLN A 72 -17.09 16.32 0.48
C GLN A 72 -16.29 15.68 1.61
N PHE A 73 -16.08 14.36 1.55
CA PHE A 73 -15.26 13.65 2.53
C PHE A 73 -13.82 14.15 2.56
N PHE A 74 -13.18 14.31 1.40
CA PHE A 74 -11.80 14.80 1.35
C PHE A 74 -11.68 16.27 1.75
N ALA A 75 -12.71 17.09 1.53
CA ALA A 75 -12.77 18.46 2.06
C ALA A 75 -12.83 18.44 3.60
N ALA A 76 -13.73 17.65 4.19
CA ALA A 76 -13.84 17.49 5.64
C ALA A 76 -12.55 16.91 6.25
N LYS A 77 -11.87 16.00 5.54
CA LYS A 77 -10.57 15.44 5.96
C LYS A 77 -9.50 16.53 6.05
N ARG A 78 -9.41 17.42 5.07
CA ARG A 78 -8.49 18.58 5.11
C ARG A 78 -8.81 19.48 6.30
N GLU A 79 -10.09 19.80 6.53
CA GLU A 79 -10.50 20.60 7.71
C GLU A 79 -10.11 19.94 9.03
N CYS A 80 -10.26 18.61 9.15
CA CYS A 80 -9.83 17.87 10.33
C CYS A 80 -8.31 17.94 10.54
N ILE A 81 -7.53 17.90 9.46
CA ILE A 81 -6.06 18.04 9.50
C ILE A 81 -5.70 19.47 9.95
N ASP A 82 -6.27 20.48 9.32
CA ASP A 82 -5.99 21.90 9.60
C ASP A 82 -6.37 22.27 11.04
N ALA A 83 -7.41 21.66 11.58
CA ALA A 83 -7.84 21.81 12.97
C ALA A 83 -7.03 20.98 13.97
N GLY A 84 -6.08 20.16 13.52
CA GLY A 84 -5.32 19.26 14.36
C GLY A 84 -6.12 18.09 14.98
N ALA A 85 -7.30 17.80 14.44
CA ALA A 85 -8.15 16.72 14.91
C ALA A 85 -7.64 15.32 14.47
N ILE A 86 -6.90 15.27 13.35
CA ILE A 86 -6.19 14.08 12.87
C ILE A 86 -4.81 14.48 12.34
N GLU A 87 -3.84 13.55 12.48
CA GLU A 87 -2.52 13.70 11.85
C GLU A 87 -2.63 13.54 10.32
N ALA A 88 -1.95 14.38 9.57
CA ALA A 88 -1.95 14.33 8.10
C ALA A 88 -1.31 13.05 7.56
N VAL A 89 -0.22 12.63 8.18
CA VAL A 89 0.62 11.50 7.73
C VAL A 89 0.47 10.33 8.69
N SER A 90 -0.16 9.23 8.25
CA SER A 90 -0.38 8.02 9.08
C SER A 90 0.91 7.50 9.70
N TYR A 91 2.02 7.58 8.99
CA TYR A 91 3.32 7.09 9.46
C TYR A 91 3.92 7.87 10.64
N ARG A 92 3.36 9.05 11.00
CA ARG A 92 3.74 9.80 12.21
C ARG A 92 3.02 9.32 13.46
N MET A 93 1.95 8.56 13.31
CA MET A 93 1.18 8.06 14.45
C MET A 93 2.02 7.09 15.28
N PRO A 94 1.96 7.16 16.64
CA PRO A 94 2.73 6.25 17.50
C PRO A 94 2.50 4.77 17.22
N GLU A 95 1.30 4.41 16.79
CA GLU A 95 0.87 3.04 16.47
C GLU A 95 1.39 2.53 15.12
N ALA A 96 1.94 3.42 14.27
CA ALA A 96 2.51 2.99 12.99
C ALA A 96 3.80 2.22 13.23
N ASP A 97 3.89 1.05 12.62
CA ASP A 97 5.08 0.20 12.66
C ASP A 97 5.22 -0.57 11.34
N THR A 98 6.39 -1.14 11.10
CA THR A 98 6.61 -2.06 10.01
C THR A 98 5.92 -3.39 10.27
N LEU A 99 5.47 -4.04 9.21
CA LEU A 99 4.96 -5.40 9.32
C LEU A 99 6.07 -6.37 9.77
N PRO A 100 5.73 -7.42 10.52
CA PRO A 100 6.72 -8.37 11.04
C PRO A 100 7.57 -8.99 9.92
N GLY A 101 8.88 -8.94 10.07
CA GLY A 101 9.83 -9.55 9.13
C GLY A 101 10.33 -8.63 8.00
N VAL A 102 9.77 -7.42 7.83
CA VAL A 102 10.15 -6.47 6.75
C VAL A 102 11.65 -6.23 6.70
N HIS A 103 12.27 -5.79 7.80
CA HIS A 103 13.73 -5.58 7.84
C HIS A 103 14.53 -6.85 7.55
N GLY A 104 14.00 -8.00 7.95
CA GLY A 104 14.63 -9.31 7.71
C GLY A 104 14.64 -9.67 6.23
N VAL A 105 13.50 -9.56 5.54
CA VAL A 105 13.40 -9.88 4.12
C VAL A 105 14.23 -8.92 3.27
N LEU A 106 14.18 -7.61 3.53
CA LEU A 106 14.96 -6.62 2.80
C LEU A 106 16.48 -6.85 2.94
N ARG A 107 16.96 -7.18 4.16
CA ARG A 107 18.38 -7.54 4.36
C ARG A 107 18.78 -8.81 3.63
N ARG A 108 17.91 -9.85 3.59
CA ARG A 108 18.19 -11.09 2.85
C ARG A 108 18.27 -10.84 1.35
N LEU A 109 17.35 -10.07 0.78
CA LEU A 109 17.36 -9.69 -0.64
C LEU A 109 18.66 -8.97 -1.00
N ARG A 110 19.01 -7.97 -0.22
CA ARG A 110 20.24 -7.20 -0.43
C ARG A 110 21.51 -8.06 -0.33
N ALA A 111 21.57 -8.97 0.65
CA ALA A 111 22.68 -9.91 0.80
C ALA A 111 22.79 -10.89 -0.37
N ALA A 112 21.68 -11.23 -1.01
CA ALA A 112 21.62 -12.05 -2.22
C ALA A 112 21.92 -11.27 -3.52
N GLY A 113 22.12 -9.93 -3.44
CA GLY A 113 22.35 -9.09 -4.60
C GLY A 113 21.09 -8.82 -5.43
N VAL A 114 19.90 -9.04 -4.86
CA VAL A 114 18.62 -8.77 -5.49
C VAL A 114 18.26 -7.30 -5.29
N LEU A 115 17.93 -6.59 -6.37
CA LEU A 115 17.50 -5.20 -6.32
C LEU A 115 16.12 -5.09 -5.64
N THR A 116 15.91 -3.98 -4.94
CA THR A 116 14.64 -3.72 -4.25
C THR A 116 14.09 -2.37 -4.63
N GLY A 117 12.79 -2.32 -4.91
CA GLY A 117 12.08 -1.07 -5.17
C GLY A 117 10.82 -0.94 -4.30
N LEU A 118 10.48 0.29 -3.95
CA LEU A 118 9.20 0.66 -3.34
C LEU A 118 8.32 1.30 -4.41
N VAL A 119 7.06 0.84 -4.51
CA VAL A 119 6.08 1.36 -5.49
C VAL A 119 4.74 1.59 -4.80
N SER A 120 4.42 2.84 -4.49
CA SER A 120 3.21 3.20 -3.74
C SER A 120 2.35 4.22 -4.48
N THR A 121 1.03 4.20 -4.26
CA THR A 121 0.11 5.26 -4.68
C THR A 121 0.11 6.46 -3.74
N THR A 122 0.72 6.34 -2.58
CA THR A 122 0.90 7.42 -1.62
C THR A 122 1.94 8.44 -2.13
N VAL A 123 1.70 9.72 -1.87
CA VAL A 123 2.59 10.81 -2.32
C VAL A 123 3.95 10.79 -1.63
N SER A 124 4.97 11.28 -2.31
CA SER A 124 6.37 11.27 -1.88
C SER A 124 6.59 11.87 -0.48
N SER A 125 5.93 13.00 -0.19
CA SER A 125 6.06 13.67 1.11
C SER A 125 5.63 12.80 2.30
N HIS A 126 4.68 11.88 2.11
CA HIS A 126 4.26 10.93 3.15
C HIS A 126 5.21 9.72 3.19
N ILE A 127 5.52 9.14 2.03
CA ILE A 127 6.43 7.98 1.94
C ILE A 127 7.77 8.28 2.62
N LEU A 128 8.37 9.43 2.34
CA LEU A 128 9.66 9.81 2.93
C LEU A 128 9.62 9.87 4.46
N VAL A 129 8.50 10.30 5.05
CA VAL A 129 8.31 10.27 6.51
C VAL A 129 8.34 8.84 7.05
N GLY A 130 7.67 7.90 6.40
CA GLY A 130 7.66 6.49 6.80
C GLY A 130 9.03 5.84 6.64
N LEU A 131 9.68 6.08 5.50
CA LEU A 131 11.00 5.52 5.21
C LEU A 131 12.07 6.02 6.18
N ASP A 132 12.04 7.30 6.55
CA ASP A 132 12.95 7.87 7.53
C ASP A 132 12.69 7.29 8.93
N ARG A 133 11.43 7.33 9.38
CA ARG A 133 11.04 6.86 10.71
C ARG A 133 11.39 5.39 10.96
N PHE A 134 11.20 4.53 9.95
CA PHE A 134 11.42 3.09 10.09
C PHE A 134 12.77 2.63 9.52
N GLU A 135 13.66 3.57 9.20
CA GLU A 135 15.01 3.28 8.67
C GLU A 135 14.98 2.39 7.41
N LEU A 136 13.95 2.57 6.56
CA LEU A 136 13.76 1.77 5.35
C LEU A 136 14.41 2.39 4.11
N ALA A 137 14.65 3.71 4.08
CA ALA A 137 15.17 4.39 2.89
C ALA A 137 16.44 3.75 2.30
N PRO A 138 17.46 3.37 3.10
CA PRO A 138 18.68 2.75 2.57
C PRO A 138 18.48 1.33 2.05
N MET A 139 17.29 0.76 2.21
CA MET A 139 16.98 -0.62 1.80
C MET A 139 16.46 -0.69 0.36
N PHE A 140 16.16 0.45 -0.28
CA PHE A 140 15.59 0.49 -1.62
C PHE A 140 16.54 1.12 -2.62
N ASP A 141 16.68 0.48 -3.79
CA ASP A 141 17.45 0.97 -4.93
C ASP A 141 16.62 1.94 -5.78
N CYS A 142 15.27 1.84 -5.70
CA CYS A 142 14.33 2.72 -6.38
C CYS A 142 13.09 2.97 -5.51
N ILE A 143 12.54 4.19 -5.60
CA ILE A 143 11.28 4.56 -4.95
C ILE A 143 10.41 5.26 -5.99
N VAL A 144 9.21 4.70 -6.25
CA VAL A 144 8.19 5.28 -7.13
C VAL A 144 6.96 5.58 -6.29
N THR A 145 6.54 6.83 -6.26
CA THR A 145 5.39 7.32 -5.47
C THR A 145 4.26 7.81 -6.36
N GLY A 146 3.07 8.00 -5.79
CA GLY A 146 1.89 8.36 -6.54
C GLY A 146 2.01 9.67 -7.35
N ASP A 147 2.77 10.63 -6.87
CA ASP A 147 3.02 11.90 -7.54
C ASP A 147 4.12 11.83 -8.63
N MET A 148 4.73 10.67 -8.84
CA MET A 148 5.74 10.43 -9.89
C MET A 148 5.17 9.79 -11.16
N VAL A 149 3.90 9.38 -11.15
CA VAL A 149 3.24 8.67 -12.26
C VAL A 149 1.89 9.28 -12.60
N GLU A 150 1.52 9.28 -13.87
CA GLU A 150 0.25 9.83 -14.34
C GLU A 150 -0.92 8.84 -14.13
N ARG A 151 -0.65 7.54 -14.25
CA ARG A 151 -1.64 6.48 -14.08
C ARG A 151 -1.27 5.61 -12.90
N HIS A 152 -2.24 5.44 -11.99
CA HIS A 152 -2.06 4.68 -10.77
C HIS A 152 -2.54 3.23 -10.91
N LYS A 153 -2.19 2.37 -9.96
CA LYS A 153 -2.74 1.02 -9.83
C LYS A 153 -4.28 1.06 -9.97
N PRO A 154 -4.91 0.24 -10.82
CA PRO A 154 -4.42 -0.99 -11.41
C PRO A 154 -3.66 -0.85 -12.75
N ASP A 155 -3.35 0.35 -13.24
CA ASP A 155 -2.52 0.54 -14.43
C ASP A 155 -1.10 -0.01 -14.15
N PRO A 156 -0.42 -0.65 -15.12
CA PRO A 156 0.93 -1.20 -14.94
C PRO A 156 2.02 -0.13 -14.79
N MET A 157 1.74 1.13 -15.14
CA MET A 157 2.72 2.22 -15.18
C MET A 157 3.60 2.33 -13.94
N PRO A 158 3.08 2.26 -12.68
CA PRO A 158 3.93 2.42 -11.50
C PRO A 158 5.04 1.36 -11.42
N TYR A 159 4.70 0.09 -11.69
CA TYR A 159 5.69 -0.99 -11.68
C TYR A 159 6.61 -0.96 -12.88
N GLN A 160 6.10 -0.61 -14.07
CA GLN A 160 6.93 -0.40 -15.27
C GLN A 160 7.95 0.72 -15.03
N THR A 161 7.53 1.85 -14.44
CA THR A 161 8.42 2.96 -14.10
C THR A 161 9.56 2.51 -13.17
N ALA A 162 9.25 1.71 -12.14
CA ALA A 162 10.27 1.19 -11.24
C ALA A 162 11.27 0.24 -11.96
N MET A 163 10.75 -0.65 -12.81
CA MET A 163 11.60 -1.55 -13.60
C MET A 163 12.47 -0.81 -14.61
N ASP A 164 11.95 0.25 -15.24
CA ASP A 164 12.71 1.10 -16.16
C ASP A 164 13.86 1.79 -15.44
N TYR A 165 13.63 2.32 -14.22
CA TYR A 165 14.69 2.94 -13.41
C TYR A 165 15.77 1.95 -12.97
N LEU A 166 15.37 0.70 -12.65
CA LEU A 166 16.28 -0.35 -12.20
C LEU A 166 16.91 -1.14 -13.37
N HIS A 167 16.44 -0.92 -14.59
CA HIS A 167 16.86 -1.67 -15.79
C HIS A 167 16.70 -3.18 -15.65
N VAL A 168 15.55 -3.62 -15.11
CA VAL A 168 15.24 -5.04 -14.86
C VAL A 168 14.14 -5.56 -15.78
N ASP A 169 14.18 -6.86 -16.06
CA ASP A 169 13.17 -7.55 -16.87
C ASP A 169 11.96 -7.93 -16.01
N PRO A 170 10.72 -7.66 -16.44
CA PRO A 170 9.51 -8.13 -15.77
C PRO A 170 9.51 -9.64 -15.47
N ALA A 171 10.07 -10.45 -16.39
CA ALA A 171 10.14 -11.90 -16.24
C ALA A 171 11.01 -12.36 -15.04
N HIS A 172 11.90 -11.51 -14.56
CA HIS A 172 12.77 -11.74 -13.41
C HIS A 172 12.44 -10.83 -12.22
N THR A 173 11.27 -10.17 -12.27
CA THR A 173 10.81 -9.26 -11.22
C THR A 173 9.62 -9.85 -10.47
N VAL A 174 9.69 -9.81 -9.14
CA VAL A 174 8.61 -10.19 -8.24
C VAL A 174 7.99 -8.91 -7.66
N VAL A 175 6.66 -8.85 -7.63
CA VAL A 175 5.89 -7.79 -6.97
C VAL A 175 5.26 -8.35 -5.71
N VAL A 176 5.34 -7.63 -4.58
CA VAL A 176 4.65 -7.95 -3.33
C VAL A 176 3.57 -6.92 -3.09
N GLU A 177 2.31 -7.37 -2.99
CA GLU A 177 1.11 -6.52 -2.97
C GLU A 177 0.00 -7.09 -2.09
N ASP A 178 -0.70 -6.22 -1.35
CA ASP A 178 -1.82 -6.61 -0.49
C ASP A 178 -3.20 -6.25 -1.05
N SER A 179 -3.25 -5.50 -2.16
CA SER A 179 -4.50 -4.97 -2.72
C SER A 179 -4.88 -5.60 -4.07
N PRO A 180 -6.20 -5.77 -4.36
CA PRO A 180 -6.63 -6.25 -5.68
C PRO A 180 -6.20 -5.34 -6.83
N ALA A 181 -6.11 -4.03 -6.60
CA ALA A 181 -5.67 -3.08 -7.62
C ALA A 181 -4.18 -3.23 -7.91
N GLY A 182 -3.37 -3.39 -6.87
CA GLY A 182 -1.93 -3.57 -7.01
C GLY A 182 -1.56 -4.92 -7.60
N VAL A 183 -2.25 -6.00 -7.21
CA VAL A 183 -2.08 -7.32 -7.84
C VAL A 183 -2.34 -7.23 -9.35
N ARG A 184 -3.43 -6.59 -9.78
CA ARG A 184 -3.70 -6.39 -11.21
C ARG A 184 -2.63 -5.56 -11.90
N SER A 185 -2.12 -4.52 -11.23
CA SER A 185 -1.05 -3.66 -11.76
C SER A 185 0.25 -4.45 -11.99
N GLY A 186 0.69 -5.25 -11.01
CA GLY A 186 1.88 -6.09 -11.12
C GLY A 186 1.76 -7.15 -12.22
N LEU A 187 0.61 -7.83 -12.29
CA LEU A 187 0.32 -8.80 -13.36
C LEU A 187 0.31 -8.14 -14.75
N ALA A 188 -0.33 -6.96 -14.89
CA ALA A 188 -0.36 -6.22 -16.13
C ALA A 188 1.02 -5.68 -16.54
N ALA A 189 1.91 -5.44 -15.58
CA ALA A 189 3.32 -5.09 -15.83
C ALA A 189 4.17 -6.28 -16.29
N GLY A 190 3.61 -7.52 -16.27
CA GLY A 190 4.32 -8.73 -16.66
C GLY A 190 5.13 -9.40 -15.55
N CYS A 191 4.95 -8.98 -14.30
CA CYS A 191 5.68 -9.49 -13.16
C CYS A 191 5.02 -10.74 -12.54
N TYR A 192 5.82 -11.53 -11.81
CA TYR A 192 5.29 -12.51 -10.88
C TYR A 192 4.81 -11.79 -9.61
N VAL A 193 3.56 -12.02 -9.21
CA VAL A 193 2.95 -11.30 -8.09
C VAL A 193 2.73 -12.23 -6.89
N LEU A 194 3.28 -11.84 -5.74
CA LEU A 194 2.97 -12.40 -4.42
C LEU A 194 1.90 -11.53 -3.76
N GLY A 195 0.72 -12.09 -3.59
CA GLY A 195 -0.37 -11.46 -2.85
C GLY A 195 -0.11 -11.56 -1.34
N PHE A 196 0.19 -10.46 -0.68
CA PHE A 196 0.59 -10.44 0.73
C PHE A 196 -0.62 -10.26 1.65
N ARG A 197 -0.72 -11.07 2.71
CA ARG A 197 -1.76 -11.03 3.74
C ARG A 197 -1.19 -10.93 5.15
N GLY A 198 -0.06 -10.24 5.29
CA GLY A 198 0.66 -10.15 6.57
C GLY A 198 0.03 -9.23 7.61
N SER A 199 -0.88 -8.31 7.24
CA SER A 199 -1.61 -7.51 8.22
C SER A 199 -2.59 -8.39 9.01
N ALA A 200 -2.59 -8.23 10.34
CA ALA A 200 -3.53 -8.90 11.23
C ALA A 200 -4.94 -8.29 11.17
N THR A 201 -5.06 -7.03 10.75
CA THR A 201 -6.30 -6.25 10.82
C THR A 201 -7.02 -6.19 9.48
N VAL A 202 -6.26 -6.04 8.39
CA VAL A 202 -6.83 -5.86 7.04
C VAL A 202 -6.35 -7.00 6.15
N ARG A 203 -7.31 -7.73 5.58
CA ARG A 203 -7.05 -8.78 4.60
C ARG A 203 -7.90 -8.54 3.38
N GLN A 204 -7.26 -8.12 2.30
CA GLN A 204 -7.93 -7.91 1.02
C GLN A 204 -7.88 -9.20 0.17
N ASP A 205 -8.73 -9.24 -0.86
CA ASP A 205 -8.73 -10.37 -1.80
C ASP A 205 -7.56 -10.26 -2.80
N VAL A 206 -6.49 -10.97 -2.51
CA VAL A 206 -5.31 -11.08 -3.37
C VAL A 206 -5.24 -12.42 -4.12
N SER A 207 -6.36 -13.15 -4.21
CA SER A 207 -6.43 -14.47 -4.84
C SER A 207 -6.07 -14.49 -6.33
N ALA A 208 -6.13 -13.33 -6.99
CA ALA A 208 -5.69 -13.17 -8.39
C ALA A 208 -4.15 -13.17 -8.55
N ALA A 209 -3.38 -13.06 -7.47
CA ALA A 209 -1.93 -13.13 -7.51
C ALA A 209 -1.44 -14.54 -7.95
N ASN A 210 -0.19 -14.64 -8.39
CA ASN A 210 0.39 -15.93 -8.77
C ASN A 210 0.56 -16.86 -7.56
N GLU A 211 0.84 -16.27 -6.39
CA GLU A 211 1.03 -16.96 -5.12
C GLU A 211 0.56 -16.04 -3.99
N VAL A 212 0.16 -16.62 -2.85
CA VAL A 212 -0.25 -15.86 -1.66
C VAL A 212 0.77 -16.10 -0.55
N LEU A 213 1.23 -15.01 0.06
CA LEU A 213 2.20 -14.98 1.14
C LEU A 213 1.54 -14.41 2.41
N ASP A 214 1.50 -15.19 3.48
CA ASP A 214 0.90 -14.77 4.75
C ASP A 214 1.92 -14.11 5.71
N SER A 215 3.22 -14.32 5.47
CA SER A 215 4.29 -13.79 6.33
C SER A 215 5.61 -13.67 5.59
N TYR A 216 6.39 -12.63 5.91
CA TYR A 216 7.78 -12.51 5.41
C TYR A 216 8.73 -13.57 5.95
N PHE A 217 8.35 -14.31 6.98
CA PHE A 217 9.12 -15.45 7.46
C PHE A 217 9.05 -16.65 6.51
N ASP A 218 7.98 -16.71 5.69
CA ASP A 218 7.76 -17.74 4.68
C ASP A 218 8.26 -17.30 3.28
N PHE A 219 8.76 -16.05 3.15
CA PHE A 219 9.29 -15.56 1.89
C PHE A 219 10.60 -16.25 1.55
N ASP A 220 10.60 -17.05 0.48
CA ASP A 220 11.77 -17.74 -0.05
C ASP A 220 12.26 -17.07 -1.34
N LEU A 221 13.58 -17.10 -1.54
CA LEU A 221 14.27 -16.63 -2.75
C LEU A 221 14.59 -17.77 -3.72
N ALA A 222 14.38 -19.01 -3.29
CA ALA A 222 14.67 -20.22 -4.08
C ALA A 222 13.49 -20.59 -5.00
#